data_9053c53b7f02668ea60ced0d6641491b
#
_entry.id   9053c53b7f02668ea60ced0d6641491b
#
_cell.length_a   1.000
_cell.length_b   1.000
_cell.length_c   1.000
_cell.angle_alpha   90.00
_cell.angle_beta   90.00
_cell.angle_gamma   90.00
#
_symmetry.space_group_name_H-M   'P 1'
#
loop_
_entity.id
_entity.type
_entity.pdbx_description
1 polymer ?
#
loop_
_entity_poly.entity_id
_entity_poly.type
_entity_poly.pdbx_seq_one_letter_code
_entity_poly.pdbx_strand_id
1 'polypeptide(L)'
;MKYTITTLAAVGFVFLSSCGDKPKEHSDNDAHAGHDHAEGEHDDHEGHDHAAGEHDDKAEDDHSGHDHIKAGPNKGRMISSVTPQAEFFVMDDGRVQISFFDTDMKAVAPAGQTVSVISGERISPLEMSFTAEGNALVSTEALPKGNNFPTVVAIKTSPDSEEVVTKFTLDLSDCSSCSNKEYACECHH
;
A
#
# COMPACT_ATOMS: atom_id res chain seq x y z
N MET A 1 37.62 -17.09 -34.46
CA MET A 1 36.46 -17.58 -33.70
C MET A 1 36.98 -18.61 -32.72
N LYS A 2 37.07 -18.26 -31.45
CA LYS A 2 37.50 -19.19 -30.38
C LYS A 2 36.44 -19.12 -29.30
N TYR A 3 35.69 -20.20 -29.13
CA TYR A 3 34.70 -20.35 -28.05
C TYR A 3 35.44 -20.81 -26.79
N THR A 4 35.31 -20.05 -25.72
CA THR A 4 35.76 -20.46 -24.39
C THR A 4 34.53 -20.96 -23.60
N ILE A 5 34.57 -22.24 -23.26
CA ILE A 5 33.55 -22.90 -22.43
C ILE A 5 33.99 -22.69 -20.98
N THR A 6 33.17 -22.02 -20.19
CA THR A 6 33.37 -21.87 -18.74
C THR A 6 32.45 -22.84 -17.99
N THR A 7 33.10 -23.71 -17.22
CA THR A 7 32.50 -24.79 -16.44
C THR A 7 31.73 -24.25 -15.21
N LEU A 8 30.51 -24.73 -15.00
CA LEU A 8 29.70 -24.53 -13.80
C LEU A 8 30.24 -25.39 -12.65
N ALA A 9 30.51 -24.79 -11.52
CA ALA A 9 30.74 -25.49 -10.25
C ALA A 9 29.43 -25.51 -9.45
N ALA A 10 28.87 -26.70 -9.21
CA ALA A 10 27.72 -26.92 -8.35
C ALA A 10 28.19 -27.00 -6.90
N VAL A 11 27.70 -26.11 -6.06
CA VAL A 11 27.84 -26.16 -4.59
C VAL A 11 26.57 -26.76 -4.01
N GLY A 12 26.72 -28.00 -3.50
CA GLY A 12 25.66 -28.70 -2.81
C GLY A 12 25.51 -28.18 -1.36
N PHE A 13 24.33 -27.74 -0.99
CA PHE A 13 23.96 -27.44 0.40
C PHE A 13 23.30 -28.65 1.03
N VAL A 14 23.91 -29.14 2.11
CA VAL A 14 23.40 -30.22 2.96
C VAL A 14 22.48 -29.58 4.02
N PHE A 15 21.19 -29.93 4.00
CA PHE A 15 20.24 -29.56 5.07
C PHE A 15 20.33 -30.60 6.21
N LEU A 16 20.71 -30.13 7.39
CA LEU A 16 20.61 -30.89 8.64
C LEU A 16 19.21 -30.64 9.23
N SER A 17 18.39 -31.69 9.24
CA SER A 17 17.13 -31.75 9.97
C SER A 17 17.40 -31.81 11.46
N SER A 18 16.82 -30.89 12.24
CA SER A 18 16.71 -30.99 13.69
C SER A 18 15.24 -31.16 14.07
N CYS A 19 14.93 -32.33 14.65
CA CYS A 19 13.65 -32.67 15.29
C CYS A 19 13.69 -32.28 16.77
N GLY A 20 12.54 -31.88 17.27
CA GLY A 20 12.19 -31.76 18.70
C GLY A 20 11.52 -30.43 19.00
N ASP A 21 10.40 -30.27 19.68
CA ASP A 21 9.82 -31.04 20.78
C ASP A 21 8.33 -30.68 20.94
N LYS A 22 7.62 -31.51 21.69
CA LYS A 22 6.17 -31.64 21.89
C LYS A 22 5.45 -30.42 22.50
N PRO A 23 4.12 -30.26 22.19
CA PRO A 23 3.27 -29.27 22.82
C PRO A 23 2.86 -29.72 24.26
N LYS A 24 2.85 -28.78 25.21
CA LYS A 24 2.19 -28.90 26.49
C LYS A 24 0.74 -28.45 26.37
N GLU A 25 -0.15 -29.37 26.66
CA GLU A 25 -1.55 -29.10 26.94
C GLU A 25 -1.65 -28.27 28.23
N HIS A 26 -2.28 -27.13 28.20
CA HIS A 26 -2.85 -26.46 29.36
C HIS A 26 -4.36 -26.38 29.17
N SER A 27 -5.00 -27.31 29.88
CA SER A 27 -6.39 -27.27 30.23
C SER A 27 -6.47 -26.44 31.53
N ASP A 28 -7.15 -25.30 31.50
CA ASP A 28 -7.74 -24.72 32.68
C ASP A 28 -9.09 -24.07 32.32
N ASN A 29 -10.09 -24.73 32.84
CA ASN A 29 -11.46 -24.29 33.00
C ASN A 29 -11.48 -23.15 34.04
N ASP A 30 -11.91 -21.95 33.63
CA ASP A 30 -12.42 -21.00 34.59
C ASP A 30 -13.79 -20.47 34.12
N ALA A 31 -14.79 -20.99 34.85
CA ALA A 31 -16.15 -20.55 34.82
C ALA A 31 -16.25 -19.16 35.46
N HIS A 32 -16.51 -18.12 34.69
CA HIS A 32 -16.93 -16.84 35.25
C HIS A 32 -18.45 -16.79 35.39
N ALA A 33 -18.85 -16.99 36.66
CA ALA A 33 -20.21 -16.76 37.13
C ALA A 33 -20.55 -15.26 37.14
N GLY A 34 -21.73 -14.94 36.60
CA GLY A 34 -22.68 -13.89 36.95
C GLY A 34 -22.17 -12.53 37.43
N HIS A 35 -22.40 -11.50 36.56
CA HIS A 35 -22.58 -10.16 37.04
C HIS A 35 -24.05 -9.77 36.88
N ASP A 36 -24.76 -9.80 38.04
CA ASP A 36 -26.07 -9.14 38.18
C ASP A 36 -25.87 -7.63 38.11
N HIS A 37 -26.41 -6.98 37.12
CA HIS A 37 -26.55 -5.52 37.08
C HIS A 37 -27.87 -5.14 37.75
N ALA A 38 -27.75 -4.61 38.95
CA ALA A 38 -28.87 -3.94 39.62
C ALA A 38 -29.28 -2.69 38.84
N GLU A 39 -30.56 -2.56 38.62
CA GLU A 39 -31.22 -1.40 38.05
C GLU A 39 -30.99 -0.18 38.98
N GLY A 40 -30.25 0.80 38.49
CA GLY A 40 -30.06 2.10 39.12
C GLY A 40 -30.89 3.13 38.37
N GLU A 41 -31.89 3.66 39.07
CA GLU A 41 -32.74 4.77 38.63
C GLU A 41 -31.84 5.99 38.38
N HIS A 42 -31.92 6.56 37.18
CA HIS A 42 -31.25 7.81 36.85
C HIS A 42 -32.23 8.99 37.14
N ASP A 43 -31.89 9.74 38.17
CA ASP A 43 -32.51 11.00 38.52
C ASP A 43 -32.26 12.07 37.46
N ASP A 44 -33.30 12.81 37.19
CA ASP A 44 -33.40 13.96 36.31
C ASP A 44 -32.33 15.02 36.61
N HIS A 45 -31.44 15.29 35.67
CA HIS A 45 -30.58 16.47 35.69
C HIS A 45 -31.21 17.58 34.85
N GLU A 46 -32.03 18.39 35.53
CA GLU A 46 -32.46 19.72 35.04
C GLU A 46 -31.29 20.71 35.14
N GLY A 47 -31.04 21.44 34.05
CA GLY A 47 -30.50 22.79 34.06
C GLY A 47 -28.98 22.90 33.99
N HIS A 48 -28.47 23.02 32.78
CA HIS A 48 -27.22 23.73 32.53
C HIS A 48 -27.50 24.91 31.58
N ASP A 49 -27.66 26.10 32.17
CA ASP A 49 -27.55 27.37 31.46
C ASP A 49 -26.10 27.51 30.94
N HIS A 50 -25.89 27.38 29.66
CA HIS A 50 -24.61 27.73 29.02
C HIS A 50 -24.67 29.22 28.66
N ALA A 51 -24.03 30.03 29.52
CA ALA A 51 -23.69 31.41 29.20
C ALA A 51 -22.79 31.42 27.95
N ALA A 52 -23.12 32.30 27.03
CA ALA A 52 -22.39 32.55 25.80
C ALA A 52 -20.91 32.91 26.12
N GLY A 53 -20.04 31.97 25.92
CA GLY A 53 -18.60 32.18 25.82
C GLY A 53 -18.23 32.15 24.34
N GLU A 54 -17.77 33.29 23.83
CA GLU A 54 -17.16 33.39 22.51
C GLU A 54 -15.88 32.56 22.52
N HIS A 55 -15.95 31.34 22.02
CA HIS A 55 -14.77 30.58 21.69
C HIS A 55 -14.40 30.90 20.24
N ASP A 56 -13.45 31.82 20.12
CA ASP A 56 -12.61 32.00 18.92
C ASP A 56 -11.67 30.78 18.80
N ASP A 57 -12.25 29.59 18.65
CA ASP A 57 -11.53 28.42 18.25
C ASP A 57 -11.39 28.45 16.73
N LYS A 58 -10.35 29.16 16.27
CA LYS A 58 -9.69 28.84 15.03
C LYS A 58 -9.09 27.43 15.19
N ALA A 59 -9.96 26.42 15.21
CA ALA A 59 -9.57 25.10 14.75
C ALA A 59 -9.24 25.31 13.28
N GLU A 60 -7.98 25.42 12.96
CA GLU A 60 -7.49 25.12 11.64
C GLU A 60 -7.80 23.64 11.45
N ASP A 61 -8.99 23.36 10.92
CA ASP A 61 -9.33 22.07 10.36
C ASP A 61 -8.32 21.86 9.24
N ASP A 62 -7.18 21.28 9.61
CA ASP A 62 -6.28 20.65 8.67
C ASP A 62 -7.01 19.43 8.06
N HIS A 63 -7.98 19.74 7.21
CA HIS A 63 -8.48 18.80 6.22
C HIS A 63 -7.37 18.59 5.19
N SER A 64 -6.19 18.13 5.69
CA SER A 64 -5.10 17.70 4.87
C SER A 64 -5.57 16.54 4.00
N GLY A 65 -6.07 16.97 2.82
CA GLY A 65 -5.96 16.20 1.62
C GLY A 65 -6.68 14.87 1.64
N HIS A 66 -7.95 14.89 1.36
CA HIS A 66 -8.46 13.83 0.49
C HIS A 66 -7.64 13.97 -0.81
N ASP A 67 -6.53 13.21 -0.90
CA ASP A 67 -5.77 13.10 -2.12
C ASP A 67 -6.75 12.64 -3.21
N HIS A 68 -7.22 13.60 -4.01
CA HIS A 68 -8.07 13.27 -5.14
C HIS A 68 -7.27 12.33 -6.04
N ILE A 69 -7.77 11.11 -6.16
CA ILE A 69 -7.20 10.14 -7.08
C ILE A 69 -7.17 10.79 -8.44
N LYS A 70 -6.01 10.74 -9.10
CA LYS A 70 -5.84 11.22 -10.47
C LYS A 70 -5.31 10.07 -11.31
N ALA A 71 -5.91 9.85 -12.46
CA ALA A 71 -5.42 8.90 -13.44
C ALA A 71 -4.24 9.50 -14.23
N GLY A 72 -3.24 8.68 -14.48
CA GLY A 72 -2.11 9.03 -15.32
C GLY A 72 -2.32 8.68 -16.79
N PRO A 73 -1.32 8.95 -17.64
CA PRO A 73 -1.39 8.69 -19.08
C PRO A 73 -1.64 7.23 -19.45
N ASN A 74 -1.21 6.27 -18.60
CA ASN A 74 -1.46 4.84 -18.80
C ASN A 74 -2.75 4.35 -18.11
N LYS A 75 -3.57 5.27 -17.56
CA LYS A 75 -4.75 4.97 -16.73
C LYS A 75 -4.43 4.31 -15.39
N GLY A 76 -3.21 4.46 -14.92
CA GLY A 76 -2.77 4.10 -13.59
C GLY A 76 -3.03 5.24 -12.59
N ARG A 77 -2.80 4.97 -11.30
CA ARG A 77 -2.91 5.95 -10.22
C ARG A 77 -1.69 6.85 -10.18
N MET A 78 -1.89 8.17 -10.25
CA MET A 78 -0.83 9.15 -10.04
C MET A 78 -0.46 9.27 -8.57
N ILE A 79 0.86 9.35 -8.32
CA ILE A 79 1.47 9.66 -7.04
C ILE A 79 2.16 11.01 -7.22
N SER A 80 1.43 12.08 -6.86
CA SER A 80 1.86 13.47 -7.06
C SER A 80 2.75 14.00 -5.95
N SER A 81 2.91 13.24 -4.87
CA SER A 81 3.74 13.58 -3.71
C SER A 81 5.25 13.48 -3.98
N VAL A 82 5.66 12.99 -5.14
CA VAL A 82 7.06 12.89 -5.58
C VAL A 82 7.34 13.75 -6.81
N THR A 83 8.60 14.15 -7.00
CA THR A 83 9.05 14.87 -8.20
C THR A 83 10.30 14.21 -8.77
N PRO A 84 10.27 13.69 -10.04
CA PRO A 84 9.14 13.67 -10.95
C PRO A 84 7.96 12.87 -10.41
N GLN A 85 6.72 13.20 -10.84
CA GLN A 85 5.51 12.49 -10.43
C GLN A 85 5.58 11.04 -10.92
N ALA A 86 5.03 10.12 -10.15
CA ALA A 86 5.01 8.71 -10.52
C ALA A 86 3.59 8.24 -10.85
N GLU A 87 3.45 7.35 -11.81
CA GLU A 87 2.21 6.62 -12.10
C GLU A 87 2.39 5.16 -11.76
N PHE A 88 1.53 4.66 -10.90
CA PHE A 88 1.41 3.24 -10.57
C PHE A 88 0.38 2.61 -11.51
N PHE A 89 0.83 1.71 -12.37
CA PHE A 89 -0.02 1.04 -13.36
C PHE A 89 0.12 -0.49 -13.24
N VAL A 90 -1.00 -1.20 -13.25
CA VAL A 90 -1.03 -2.67 -13.28
C VAL A 90 -1.17 -3.13 -14.73
N MET A 91 -0.20 -3.90 -15.19
CA MET A 91 -0.14 -4.44 -16.54
C MET A 91 -1.07 -5.66 -16.69
N ASP A 92 -1.36 -6.06 -17.93
CA ASP A 92 -2.25 -7.21 -18.24
C ASP A 92 -1.72 -8.55 -17.70
N ASP A 93 -0.40 -8.66 -17.54
CA ASP A 93 0.25 -9.85 -16.96
C ASP A 93 0.30 -9.83 -15.42
N GLY A 94 -0.29 -8.81 -14.81
CA GLY A 94 -0.34 -8.62 -13.36
C GLY A 94 0.91 -7.99 -12.77
N ARG A 95 1.94 -7.69 -13.55
CA ARG A 95 3.10 -6.92 -13.07
C ARG A 95 2.74 -5.46 -12.88
N VAL A 96 3.50 -4.78 -12.03
CA VAL A 96 3.35 -3.35 -11.77
C VAL A 96 4.39 -2.57 -12.55
N GLN A 97 3.95 -1.52 -13.24
CA GLN A 97 4.81 -0.55 -13.91
C GLN A 97 4.75 0.77 -13.16
N ILE A 98 5.91 1.36 -12.91
CA ILE A 98 6.04 2.73 -12.39
C ILE A 98 6.68 3.59 -13.48
N SER A 99 5.91 4.54 -13.98
CA SER A 99 6.36 5.53 -14.97
C SER A 99 6.52 6.88 -14.29
N PHE A 100 7.51 7.66 -14.71
CA PHE A 100 7.76 8.99 -14.16
C PHE A 100 7.40 10.06 -15.17
N PHE A 101 6.88 11.19 -14.69
CA PHE A 101 6.43 12.32 -15.51
C PHE A 101 6.90 13.63 -14.89
N ASP A 102 7.30 14.56 -15.74
CA ASP A 102 7.58 15.93 -15.35
C ASP A 102 6.28 16.73 -15.09
N THR A 103 6.42 18.00 -14.77
CA THR A 103 5.27 18.92 -14.52
C THR A 103 4.39 19.14 -15.75
N ASP A 104 4.91 18.92 -16.94
CA ASP A 104 4.18 19.00 -18.20
C ASP A 104 3.56 17.66 -18.62
N MET A 105 3.58 16.65 -17.75
CA MET A 105 3.12 15.28 -17.98
C MET A 105 3.85 14.59 -19.15
N LYS A 106 5.11 14.95 -19.39
CA LYS A 106 5.98 14.23 -20.31
C LYS A 106 6.70 13.12 -19.58
N ALA A 107 6.78 11.95 -20.21
CA ALA A 107 7.49 10.80 -19.66
C ALA A 107 8.98 11.11 -19.47
N VAL A 108 9.49 10.78 -18.30
CA VAL A 108 10.90 10.89 -17.89
C VAL A 108 11.44 9.49 -17.64
N ALA A 109 12.56 9.16 -18.28
CA ALA A 109 13.22 7.87 -18.03
C ALA A 109 13.73 7.78 -16.59
N PRO A 110 13.68 6.59 -15.97
CA PRO A 110 14.26 6.39 -14.64
C PRO A 110 15.75 6.75 -14.64
N ALA A 111 16.16 7.59 -13.66
CA ALA A 111 17.52 8.09 -13.51
C ALA A 111 17.96 8.06 -12.04
N GLY A 112 17.99 6.85 -11.44
CA GLY A 112 18.40 6.66 -10.06
C GLY A 112 17.24 6.64 -9.05
N GLN A 113 15.99 6.71 -9.50
CA GLN A 113 14.83 6.45 -8.65
C GLN A 113 14.81 4.99 -8.21
N THR A 114 14.40 4.76 -6.97
CA THR A 114 14.14 3.42 -6.45
C THR A 114 12.69 3.33 -5.98
N VAL A 115 12.09 2.17 -6.23
CA VAL A 115 10.70 1.88 -5.87
C VAL A 115 10.67 0.55 -5.13
N SER A 116 9.89 0.50 -4.06
CA SER A 116 9.46 -0.71 -3.39
C SER A 116 7.94 -0.71 -3.31
N VAL A 117 7.32 -1.84 -3.60
CA VAL A 117 5.87 -2.03 -3.48
C VAL A 117 5.63 -3.26 -2.63
N ILE A 118 4.77 -3.09 -1.63
CA ILE A 118 4.26 -4.21 -0.83
C ILE A 118 2.75 -4.26 -1.07
N SER A 119 2.26 -5.40 -1.57
CA SER A 119 0.84 -5.60 -1.88
C SER A 119 0.42 -7.04 -1.55
N GLY A 120 -0.89 -7.31 -1.52
CA GLY A 120 -1.40 -8.64 -1.23
C GLY A 120 -2.09 -8.73 0.12
N GLU A 121 -2.30 -9.95 0.59
CA GLU A 121 -2.97 -10.20 1.87
C GLU A 121 -2.06 -9.81 3.06
N ARG A 122 -2.66 -9.27 4.14
CA ARG A 122 -1.91 -8.83 5.33
C ARG A 122 -1.09 -9.94 6.00
N ILE A 123 -1.57 -11.19 5.89
CA ILE A 123 -0.89 -12.36 6.47
C ILE A 123 0.20 -12.94 5.56
N SER A 124 0.19 -12.56 4.28
CA SER A 124 1.16 -13.00 3.28
C SER A 124 1.39 -11.88 2.27
N PRO A 125 2.02 -10.79 2.68
CA PRO A 125 2.30 -9.68 1.77
C PRO A 125 3.33 -10.09 0.71
N LEU A 126 3.14 -9.60 -0.51
CA LEU A 126 4.10 -9.72 -1.59
C LEU A 126 4.93 -8.43 -1.63
N GLU A 127 6.23 -8.56 -1.47
CA GLU A 127 7.18 -7.50 -1.75
C GLU A 127 7.67 -7.62 -3.19
N MET A 128 7.59 -6.51 -3.94
CA MET A 128 7.94 -6.46 -5.35
C MET A 128 9.26 -5.76 -5.55
N SER A 129 10.14 -6.38 -6.34
CA SER A 129 11.38 -5.81 -6.83
C SER A 129 11.19 -5.20 -8.22
N PHE A 130 11.90 -4.12 -8.53
CA PHE A 130 11.73 -3.39 -9.79
C PHE A 130 13.02 -3.35 -10.58
N THR A 131 12.89 -3.50 -11.90
CA THR A 131 13.97 -3.34 -12.87
C THR A 131 13.59 -2.31 -13.93
N ALA A 132 14.59 -1.62 -14.49
CA ALA A 132 14.33 -0.67 -15.56
C ALA A 132 14.01 -1.40 -16.86
N GLU A 133 12.83 -1.16 -17.43
CA GLU A 133 12.39 -1.63 -18.74
C GLU A 133 11.95 -0.42 -19.58
N GLY A 134 12.73 -0.06 -20.60
CA GLY A 134 12.47 1.13 -21.41
C GLY A 134 12.48 2.42 -20.59
N ASN A 135 11.37 3.13 -20.57
CA ASN A 135 11.20 4.40 -19.85
C ASN A 135 10.46 4.23 -18.49
N ALA A 136 10.38 3.03 -17.96
CA ALA A 136 9.68 2.74 -16.72
C ALA A 136 10.47 1.78 -15.83
N LEU A 137 10.06 1.68 -14.57
CA LEU A 137 10.44 0.60 -13.66
C LEU A 137 9.31 -0.43 -13.69
N VAL A 138 9.64 -1.71 -13.89
CA VAL A 138 8.65 -2.79 -13.95
C VAL A 138 8.99 -3.83 -12.89
N SER A 139 7.96 -4.32 -12.19
CA SER A 139 8.15 -5.34 -11.17
C SER A 139 8.57 -6.69 -11.79
N THR A 140 9.40 -7.43 -11.08
CA THR A 140 9.78 -8.80 -11.46
C THR A 140 8.69 -9.79 -11.08
N GLU A 141 7.91 -9.48 -10.04
CA GLU A 141 6.81 -10.27 -9.56
C GLU A 141 5.48 -9.74 -10.13
N ALA A 142 4.53 -10.65 -10.34
CA ALA A 142 3.13 -10.29 -10.61
C ALA A 142 2.32 -10.30 -9.32
N LEU A 143 1.27 -9.49 -9.27
CA LEU A 143 0.30 -9.47 -8.18
C LEU A 143 -0.29 -10.87 -7.94
N PRO A 144 -0.64 -11.22 -6.70
CA PRO A 144 -1.34 -12.46 -6.42
C PRO A 144 -2.73 -12.46 -7.07
N LYS A 145 -3.35 -13.64 -7.12
CA LYS A 145 -4.73 -13.75 -7.62
C LYS A 145 -5.69 -13.03 -6.68
N GLY A 146 -6.55 -12.21 -7.24
CA GLY A 146 -7.55 -11.42 -6.53
C GLY A 146 -7.73 -10.05 -7.17
N ASN A 147 -8.61 -9.24 -6.59
CA ASN A 147 -8.95 -7.93 -7.15
C ASN A 147 -8.73 -6.78 -6.17
N ASN A 148 -8.50 -7.05 -4.88
CA ASN A 148 -8.49 -5.99 -3.87
C ASN A 148 -7.40 -6.27 -2.84
N PHE A 149 -6.40 -5.41 -2.77
CA PHE A 149 -5.23 -5.58 -1.92
C PHE A 149 -4.85 -4.28 -1.21
N PRO A 150 -4.53 -4.31 0.10
CA PRO A 150 -3.80 -3.21 0.72
C PRO A 150 -2.44 -3.08 0.04
N THR A 151 -2.11 -1.87 -0.40
CA THR A 151 -0.88 -1.62 -1.15
C THR A 151 -0.13 -0.44 -0.54
N VAL A 152 1.17 -0.61 -0.39
CA VAL A 152 2.12 0.41 0.05
C VAL A 152 3.16 0.59 -1.03
N VAL A 153 3.33 1.81 -1.49
CA VAL A 153 4.33 2.20 -2.49
C VAL A 153 5.31 3.15 -1.83
N ALA A 154 6.58 2.81 -1.82
CA ALA A 154 7.67 3.63 -1.32
C ALA A 154 8.58 4.05 -2.47
N ILE A 155 8.81 5.34 -2.63
CA ILE A 155 9.58 5.92 -3.74
C ILE A 155 10.66 6.83 -3.19
N LYS A 156 11.90 6.61 -3.64
CA LYS A 156 12.98 7.60 -3.57
C LYS A 156 13.24 8.15 -4.96
N THR A 157 13.25 9.46 -5.09
CA THR A 157 13.47 10.13 -6.38
C THR A 157 14.95 10.27 -6.75
N SER A 158 15.83 10.09 -5.76
CA SER A 158 17.28 9.97 -5.91
C SER A 158 17.86 9.13 -4.76
N PRO A 159 19.11 8.65 -4.84
CA PRO A 159 19.74 7.89 -3.76
C PRO A 159 19.76 8.62 -2.40
N ASP A 160 19.88 9.95 -2.44
CA ASP A 160 20.00 10.80 -1.25
C ASP A 160 18.66 11.44 -0.83
N SER A 161 17.56 11.20 -1.58
CA SER A 161 16.25 11.76 -1.24
C SER A 161 15.60 10.98 -0.09
N GLU A 162 14.73 11.67 0.65
CA GLU A 162 13.83 11.00 1.58
C GLU A 162 12.87 10.07 0.82
N GLU A 163 12.46 9.00 1.48
CA GLU A 163 11.49 8.07 0.96
C GLU A 163 10.07 8.61 1.15
N VAL A 164 9.32 8.69 0.08
CA VAL A 164 7.91 9.05 0.11
C VAL A 164 7.06 7.79 0.06
N VAL A 165 6.20 7.61 1.06
CA VAL A 165 5.35 6.44 1.21
C VAL A 165 3.90 6.81 0.94
N THR A 166 3.29 6.13 -0.04
CA THR A 166 1.86 6.24 -0.36
C THR A 166 1.16 4.92 -0.07
N LYS A 167 -0.01 4.98 0.57
CA LYS A 167 -0.81 3.81 0.93
C LYS A 167 -2.20 3.93 0.32
N PHE A 168 -2.68 2.87 -0.31
CA PHE A 168 -4.03 2.82 -0.86
C PHE A 168 -4.54 1.38 -0.98
N THR A 169 -5.82 1.26 -1.25
CA THR A 169 -6.43 -0.02 -1.62
C THR A 169 -6.32 -0.18 -3.14
N LEU A 170 -5.61 -1.21 -3.58
CA LEU A 170 -5.50 -1.58 -4.99
C LEU A 170 -6.71 -2.40 -5.37
N ASP A 171 -7.76 -1.74 -5.85
CA ASP A 171 -8.96 -2.39 -6.38
C ASP A 171 -8.88 -2.46 -7.91
N LEU A 172 -8.76 -3.68 -8.43
CA LEU A 172 -8.62 -3.97 -9.86
C LEU A 172 -9.95 -4.12 -10.59
N SER A 173 -11.07 -3.90 -9.92
CA SER A 173 -12.38 -3.88 -10.54
C SER A 173 -12.51 -2.71 -11.51
N ASP A 174 -13.32 -2.86 -12.55
CA ASP A 174 -13.62 -1.76 -13.46
C ASP A 174 -14.58 -0.78 -12.78
N CYS A 175 -14.27 0.52 -12.87
CA CYS A 175 -15.18 1.55 -12.39
C CYS A 175 -16.45 1.57 -13.24
N SER A 176 -17.60 1.60 -12.58
CA SER A 176 -18.89 1.63 -13.26
C SER A 176 -19.19 2.94 -14.01
N SER A 177 -18.48 4.01 -13.66
CA SER A 177 -18.74 5.38 -14.14
C SER A 177 -17.70 5.90 -15.12
N CYS A 178 -16.50 5.32 -15.15
CA CYS A 178 -15.44 5.71 -16.09
C CYS A 178 -14.71 4.46 -16.65
N SER A 179 -13.71 4.68 -17.50
CA SER A 179 -12.96 3.59 -18.14
C SER A 179 -11.70 3.18 -17.39
N ASN A 180 -11.53 3.63 -16.14
CA ASN A 180 -10.39 3.31 -15.31
C ASN A 180 -10.72 2.16 -14.34
N LYS A 181 -9.69 1.52 -13.79
CA LYS A 181 -9.85 0.65 -12.64
C LYS A 181 -10.12 1.49 -11.39
N GLU A 182 -10.80 0.90 -10.40
CA GLU A 182 -11.20 1.62 -9.17
C GLU A 182 -10.00 2.24 -8.43
N TYR A 183 -8.82 1.59 -8.42
CA TYR A 183 -7.62 2.15 -7.77
C TYR A 183 -7.10 3.45 -8.43
N ALA A 184 -7.48 3.73 -9.67
CA ALA A 184 -7.12 4.91 -10.45
C ALA A 184 -8.35 5.73 -10.89
N CYS A 185 -9.51 5.49 -10.26
CA CYS A 185 -10.76 6.16 -10.59
C CYS A 185 -10.80 7.58 -9.99
N GLU A 186 -11.16 8.56 -10.81
CA GLU A 186 -11.34 9.96 -10.40
C GLU A 186 -12.79 10.28 -10.02
N CYS A 187 -13.70 9.30 -10.14
CA CYS A 187 -15.10 9.49 -9.82
C CYS A 187 -15.31 9.56 -8.30
N HIS A 188 -16.15 10.48 -7.86
CA HIS A 188 -16.64 10.52 -6.48
C HIS A 188 -17.81 9.54 -6.36
N HIS A 189 -17.63 8.47 -5.61
CA HIS A 189 -18.67 7.49 -5.30
C HIS A 189 -19.22 7.71 -3.90
#